data_fd9ec1259641d56ac71819df64618ea5
#
_entry.id   fd9ec1259641d56ac71819df64618ea5
#
_cell.length_a   1.000
_cell.length_b   1.000
_cell.length_c   1.000
_cell.angle_alpha   90.00
_cell.angle_beta   90.00
_cell.angle_gamma   90.00
#
_symmetry.space_group_name_H-M   'P 1'
#
loop_
_entity.id
_entity.type
_entity.pdbx_description
1 polymer ?
#
loop_
_entity_poly.entity_id
_entity_poly.type
_entity_poly.pdbx_seq_one_letter_code
_entity_poly.pdbx_strand_id
1 'polypeptide(L)'
;DDHISQIMDPESIIGDAGPVKFDQGGMFEHAEEKFVSLVAKQIGDIAEFNGRPRALAEAMVNRNLVVKEVRNKLTNQRSFLSDQELRNQNNPDHWEVQRIITTENLFHTLNGHEAEACTLIDGLVHNQYELWEQIGISEAPPEMKRTWVDTLVYFLNSGLSAFLLIFLGTSLLFMEISVPGLSI
;
A
#
# COMPACT_ATOMS: atom_id res chain seq x y z
N ASP A 1 5.24 24.88 3.12
CA ASP A 1 5.07 23.81 2.13
C ASP A 1 5.02 22.49 2.89
N ASP A 2 3.81 21.97 3.13
CA ASP A 2 3.61 20.66 3.79
C ASP A 2 3.88 19.51 2.80
N HIS A 3 5.09 19.47 2.25
CA HIS A 3 5.50 18.38 1.39
C HIS A 3 5.84 17.20 2.29
N ILE A 4 4.97 16.19 2.32
CA ILE A 4 5.26 14.93 3.02
C ILE A 4 6.38 14.23 2.24
N SER A 5 7.59 14.21 2.79
CA SER A 5 8.71 13.49 2.22
C SER A 5 8.43 11.99 2.23
N GLN A 6 8.55 11.35 1.08
CA GLN A 6 8.44 9.89 0.94
C GLN A 6 9.84 9.29 0.99
N ILE A 7 10.13 8.56 2.04
CA ILE A 7 11.45 7.99 2.33
C ILE A 7 11.31 6.47 2.42
N MET A 8 12.31 5.76 1.91
CA MET A 8 12.25 4.31 1.82
C MET A 8 13.61 3.68 2.15
N ASP A 9 13.60 2.47 2.71
CA ASP A 9 14.82 1.68 2.82
C ASP A 9 15.24 1.16 1.43
N PRO A 10 16.54 1.16 1.07
CA PRO A 10 17.02 0.71 -0.23
C PRO A 10 16.58 -0.70 -0.62
N GLU A 11 16.50 -1.62 0.34
CA GLU A 11 16.16 -3.03 0.14
C GLU A 11 14.64 -3.29 0.17
N SER A 12 13.83 -2.31 0.61
CA SER A 12 12.39 -2.47 0.64
C SER A 12 11.79 -2.39 -0.77
N ILE A 13 10.61 -2.96 -0.94
CA ILE A 13 9.92 -3.05 -2.24
C ILE A 13 8.59 -2.31 -2.15
N ILE A 14 8.29 -1.51 -3.17
CA ILE A 14 6.99 -0.86 -3.36
C ILE A 14 6.37 -1.34 -4.67
N GLY A 15 5.06 -1.57 -4.67
CA GLY A 15 4.30 -2.03 -5.84
C GLY A 15 3.46 -3.26 -5.54
N ASP A 16 3.07 -3.99 -6.60
CA ASP A 16 2.20 -5.19 -6.52
C ASP A 16 0.93 -4.95 -5.69
N ALA A 17 0.25 -3.85 -5.97
CA ALA A 17 -0.94 -3.40 -5.25
C ALA A 17 -2.24 -3.75 -5.98
N GLY A 18 -2.25 -4.84 -6.74
CA GLY A 18 -3.42 -5.29 -7.49
C GLY A 18 -4.59 -5.63 -6.57
N PRO A 19 -5.80 -5.09 -6.81
CA PRO A 19 -6.96 -5.39 -5.99
C PRO A 19 -7.39 -6.85 -6.15
N VAL A 20 -7.68 -7.49 -5.03
CA VAL A 20 -8.14 -8.88 -4.95
C VAL A 20 -9.54 -8.94 -4.33
N LYS A 21 -10.32 -9.93 -4.70
CA LYS A 21 -11.61 -10.28 -4.09
C LYS A 21 -11.58 -11.71 -3.57
N PHE A 22 -12.44 -12.01 -2.60
CA PHE A 22 -12.70 -13.40 -2.22
C PHE A 22 -13.76 -13.99 -3.15
N ASP A 23 -13.50 -15.16 -3.68
CA ASP A 23 -14.52 -15.94 -4.36
C ASP A 23 -15.45 -16.64 -3.35
N GLN A 24 -16.48 -17.33 -3.85
CA GLN A 24 -17.42 -18.08 -3.02
C GLN A 24 -16.77 -19.29 -2.31
N GLY A 25 -15.59 -19.71 -2.76
CA GLY A 25 -14.78 -20.77 -2.13
C GLY A 25 -13.81 -20.26 -1.07
N GLY A 26 -13.73 -18.93 -0.84
CA GLY A 26 -12.81 -18.29 0.10
C GLY A 26 -11.39 -18.17 -0.43
N MET A 27 -11.16 -18.37 -1.72
CA MET A 27 -9.88 -18.15 -2.36
C MET A 27 -9.76 -16.72 -2.89
N PHE A 28 -8.52 -16.21 -2.91
CA PHE A 28 -8.22 -14.91 -3.50
C PHE A 28 -8.26 -14.99 -5.03
N GLU A 29 -9.01 -14.10 -5.63
CA GLU A 29 -9.09 -13.92 -7.08
C GLU A 29 -8.82 -12.45 -7.41
N HIS A 30 -8.21 -12.17 -8.56
CA HIS A 30 -8.05 -10.80 -9.04
C HIS A 30 -9.42 -10.14 -9.24
N ALA A 31 -9.52 -8.87 -8.85
CA ALA A 31 -10.74 -8.11 -9.05
C ALA A 31 -11.04 -7.91 -10.55
N GLU A 32 -12.29 -7.62 -10.85
CA GLU A 32 -12.72 -7.34 -12.23
C GLU A 32 -11.98 -6.14 -12.81
N GLU A 33 -11.68 -6.18 -14.11
CA GLU A 33 -10.90 -5.17 -14.82
C GLU A 33 -11.46 -3.74 -14.65
N LYS A 34 -12.78 -3.60 -14.63
CA LYS A 34 -13.43 -2.31 -14.39
C LYS A 34 -13.08 -1.73 -13.00
N PHE A 35 -13.03 -2.58 -11.98
CA PHE A 35 -12.65 -2.17 -10.63
C PHE A 35 -11.16 -1.86 -10.53
N VAL A 36 -10.31 -2.70 -11.15
CA VAL A 36 -8.86 -2.46 -11.26
C VAL A 36 -8.59 -1.09 -11.91
N SER A 37 -9.26 -0.79 -13.03
CA SER A 37 -9.11 0.49 -13.74
C SER A 37 -9.52 1.69 -12.89
N LEU A 38 -10.58 1.55 -12.09
CA LEU A 38 -11.02 2.62 -11.19
C LEU A 38 -9.97 2.88 -10.10
N VAL A 39 -9.48 1.82 -9.45
CA VAL A 39 -8.47 1.94 -8.39
C VAL A 39 -7.16 2.48 -8.96
N ALA A 40 -6.72 1.98 -10.12
CA ALA A 40 -5.51 2.46 -10.79
C ALA A 40 -5.59 3.96 -11.06
N LYS A 41 -6.72 4.44 -11.60
CA LYS A 41 -6.95 5.86 -11.84
C LYS A 41 -6.87 6.68 -10.55
N GLN A 42 -7.50 6.21 -9.46
CA GLN A 42 -7.46 6.93 -8.18
C GLN A 42 -6.02 7.03 -7.62
N ILE A 43 -5.27 5.95 -7.70
CA ILE A 43 -3.85 5.93 -7.27
C ILE A 43 -3.01 6.85 -8.17
N GLY A 44 -3.25 6.84 -9.49
CA GLY A 44 -2.61 7.76 -10.43
C GLY A 44 -2.90 9.22 -10.12
N ASP A 45 -4.16 9.57 -9.83
CA ASP A 45 -4.56 10.93 -9.47
C ASP A 45 -3.89 11.40 -8.16
N ILE A 46 -3.76 10.50 -7.16
CA ILE A 46 -3.04 10.77 -5.91
C ILE A 46 -1.54 10.97 -6.18
N ALA A 47 -0.94 10.12 -7.00
CA ALA A 47 0.48 10.23 -7.34
C ALA A 47 0.76 11.58 -8.05
N GLU A 48 -0.03 11.93 -9.05
CA GLU A 48 0.08 13.19 -9.79
C GLU A 48 -0.08 14.41 -8.89
N PHE A 49 -1.07 14.39 -7.98
CA PHE A 49 -1.28 15.44 -6.99
C PHE A 49 -0.05 15.66 -6.09
N ASN A 50 0.67 14.60 -5.78
CA ASN A 50 1.92 14.63 -5.00
C ASN A 50 3.18 14.81 -5.87
N GLY A 51 3.04 15.17 -7.15
CA GLY A 51 4.17 15.38 -8.06
C GLY A 51 4.93 14.11 -8.44
N ARG A 52 4.28 12.93 -8.31
CA ARG A 52 4.88 11.63 -8.64
C ARG A 52 4.44 11.15 -10.03
N PRO A 53 5.21 10.27 -10.68
CA PRO A 53 4.86 9.74 -11.99
C PRO A 53 3.57 8.91 -11.94
N ARG A 54 2.48 9.46 -12.49
CA ARG A 54 1.15 8.85 -12.54
C ARG A 54 1.17 7.45 -13.11
N ALA A 55 1.75 7.29 -14.31
CA ALA A 55 1.76 6.01 -15.02
C ALA A 55 2.44 4.88 -14.22
N LEU A 56 3.51 5.18 -13.47
CA LEU A 56 4.18 4.18 -12.63
C LEU A 56 3.29 3.72 -11.48
N ALA A 57 2.60 4.65 -10.82
CA ALA A 57 1.67 4.35 -9.74
C ALA A 57 0.48 3.51 -10.25
N GLU A 58 -0.08 3.85 -11.41
CA GLU A 58 -1.14 3.07 -12.06
C GLU A 58 -0.67 1.65 -12.42
N ALA A 59 0.58 1.46 -12.88
CA ALA A 59 1.14 0.16 -13.24
C ALA A 59 1.36 -0.76 -12.02
N MET A 60 1.49 -0.23 -10.82
CA MET A 60 1.53 -1.02 -9.58
C MET A 60 0.19 -1.69 -9.27
N VAL A 61 -0.91 -1.13 -9.78
CA VAL A 61 -2.28 -1.62 -9.56
C VAL A 61 -2.80 -2.38 -10.78
N ASN A 62 -2.45 -1.94 -11.98
CA ASN A 62 -2.92 -2.51 -13.24
C ASN A 62 -1.76 -3.20 -13.96
N ARG A 63 -1.70 -4.53 -13.89
CA ARG A 63 -0.67 -5.37 -14.52
C ARG A 63 -0.63 -5.29 -16.06
N ASN A 64 -1.69 -4.77 -16.69
CA ASN A 64 -1.76 -4.67 -18.15
C ASN A 64 -1.26 -3.31 -18.67
N LEU A 65 -0.85 -2.41 -17.77
CA LEU A 65 -0.38 -1.08 -18.16
C LEU A 65 1.11 -1.11 -18.49
N VAL A 66 1.43 -0.80 -19.74
CA VAL A 66 2.81 -0.65 -20.22
C VAL A 66 3.24 0.80 -20.03
N VAL A 67 4.29 1.02 -19.25
CA VAL A 67 4.90 2.32 -19.00
C VAL A 67 6.27 2.39 -19.64
N LYS A 68 6.54 3.52 -20.28
CA LYS A 68 7.80 3.81 -20.97
C LYS A 68 8.49 5.00 -20.33
N GLU A 69 9.78 4.89 -20.16
CA GLU A 69 10.64 6.04 -19.91
C GLU A 69 10.84 6.77 -21.24
N VAL A 70 10.49 8.05 -21.23
CA VAL A 70 10.58 8.91 -22.41
C VAL A 70 11.37 10.16 -22.12
N ARG A 71 12.02 10.69 -23.12
CA ARG A 71 12.77 11.95 -23.04
C ARG A 71 12.28 12.92 -24.09
N ASN A 72 12.00 14.14 -23.66
CA ASN A 72 11.65 15.21 -24.59
C ASN A 72 12.90 15.70 -25.35
N LYS A 73 12.89 15.64 -26.68
CA LYS A 73 14.01 16.01 -27.55
C LYS A 73 14.40 17.48 -27.46
N LEU A 74 13.47 18.36 -27.10
CA LEU A 74 13.69 19.81 -27.05
C LEU A 74 14.15 20.26 -25.67
N THR A 75 13.49 19.79 -24.61
CA THR A 75 13.76 20.22 -23.23
C THR A 75 14.70 19.29 -22.49
N ASN A 76 14.99 18.12 -23.06
CA ASN A 76 15.75 17.04 -22.43
C ASN A 76 15.08 16.50 -21.13
N GLN A 77 13.82 16.85 -20.90
CA GLN A 77 13.05 16.41 -19.74
C GLN A 77 12.76 14.91 -19.83
N ARG A 78 13.01 14.21 -18.74
CA ARG A 78 12.67 12.79 -18.56
C ARG A 78 11.26 12.68 -17.99
N SER A 79 10.48 11.70 -18.48
CA SER A 79 9.14 11.41 -17.96
C SER A 79 8.81 9.92 -18.08
N PHE A 80 7.81 9.47 -17.34
CA PHE A 80 7.29 8.10 -17.39
C PHE A 80 5.85 8.16 -17.86
N LEU A 81 5.60 7.64 -19.04
CA LEU A 81 4.28 7.74 -19.69
C LEU A 81 3.79 6.37 -20.14
N SER A 82 2.50 6.14 -20.00
CA SER A 82 1.81 5.04 -20.65
C SER A 82 1.66 5.32 -22.15
N ASP A 83 1.35 4.28 -22.92
CA ASP A 83 1.09 4.43 -24.36
C ASP A 83 -0.06 5.40 -24.64
N GLN A 84 -1.07 5.43 -23.77
CA GLN A 84 -2.19 6.35 -23.92
C GLN A 84 -1.79 7.79 -23.60
N GLU A 85 -1.05 8.01 -22.52
CA GLU A 85 -0.56 9.34 -22.17
C GLU A 85 0.39 9.89 -23.23
N LEU A 86 1.28 9.04 -23.76
CA LEU A 86 2.20 9.44 -24.82
C LEU A 86 1.47 9.90 -26.09
N ARG A 87 0.40 9.18 -26.49
CA ARG A 87 -0.45 9.58 -27.62
C ARG A 87 -1.23 10.86 -27.37
N ASN A 88 -1.59 11.12 -26.12
CA ASN A 88 -2.38 12.29 -25.72
C ASN A 88 -1.52 13.55 -25.52
N GLN A 89 -0.20 13.45 -25.61
CA GLN A 89 0.68 14.62 -25.55
C GLN A 89 0.42 15.56 -26.73
N ASN A 90 0.52 16.87 -26.48
CA ASN A 90 0.30 17.90 -27.50
C ASN A 90 1.21 17.74 -28.73
N ASN A 91 2.43 17.20 -28.53
CA ASN A 91 3.40 16.93 -29.57
C ASN A 91 4.09 15.57 -29.30
N PRO A 92 3.45 14.44 -29.67
CA PRO A 92 4.00 13.10 -29.41
C PRO A 92 5.38 12.88 -30.04
N ASP A 93 5.64 13.48 -31.20
CA ASP A 93 6.90 13.36 -31.95
C ASP A 93 8.12 13.98 -31.23
N HIS A 94 7.87 14.85 -30.26
CA HIS A 94 8.93 15.43 -29.45
C HIS A 94 9.41 14.48 -28.34
N TRP A 95 8.73 13.37 -28.10
CA TRP A 95 9.11 12.39 -27.11
C TRP A 95 9.80 11.18 -27.75
N GLU A 96 10.94 10.84 -27.22
CA GLU A 96 11.72 9.68 -27.62
C GLU A 96 11.68 8.62 -26.52
N VAL A 97 11.28 7.41 -26.89
CA VAL A 97 11.24 6.26 -25.96
C VAL A 97 12.67 5.81 -25.70
N GLN A 98 13.08 5.83 -24.43
CA GLN A 98 14.41 5.38 -24.00
C GLN A 98 14.38 3.89 -23.63
N ARG A 99 13.40 3.47 -22.84
CA ARG A 99 13.21 2.07 -22.44
C ARG A 99 11.77 1.80 -22.01
N ILE A 100 11.40 0.53 -22.03
CA ILE A 100 10.15 0.03 -21.44
C ILE A 100 10.43 -0.32 -19.99
N ILE A 101 9.61 0.21 -19.07
CA ILE A 101 9.76 0.03 -17.63
C ILE A 101 8.94 -1.16 -17.14
N THR A 102 7.68 -1.27 -17.60
CA THR A 102 6.77 -2.32 -17.16
C THR A 102 6.45 -3.28 -18.30
N THR A 103 6.16 -4.53 -17.95
CA THR A 103 5.78 -5.58 -18.90
C THR A 103 4.33 -5.96 -18.66
N GLU A 104 3.59 -6.25 -19.72
CA GLU A 104 2.21 -6.75 -19.63
C GLU A 104 2.10 -8.02 -18.78
N ASN A 105 0.98 -8.16 -18.08
CA ASN A 105 0.65 -9.27 -17.20
C ASN A 105 1.49 -9.38 -15.92
N LEU A 106 2.26 -8.34 -15.58
CA LEU A 106 3.04 -8.29 -14.36
C LEU A 106 2.78 -6.97 -13.62
N PHE A 107 2.50 -7.05 -12.34
CA PHE A 107 2.42 -5.85 -11.50
C PHE A 107 3.81 -5.22 -11.37
N HIS A 108 3.86 -3.90 -11.47
CA HIS A 108 5.11 -3.19 -11.33
C HIS A 108 5.56 -3.15 -9.87
N THR A 109 6.82 -3.49 -9.66
CA THR A 109 7.49 -3.39 -8.35
C THR A 109 8.82 -2.68 -8.52
N LEU A 110 9.21 -1.90 -7.52
CA LEU A 110 10.48 -1.18 -7.49
C LEU A 110 11.13 -1.38 -6.12
N ASN A 111 12.43 -1.57 -6.10
CA ASN A 111 13.20 -1.42 -4.87
C ASN A 111 13.44 0.06 -4.55
N GLY A 112 14.01 0.37 -3.37
CA GLY A 112 14.22 1.75 -2.96
C GLY A 112 15.05 2.57 -3.96
N HIS A 113 16.13 2.02 -4.48
CA HIS A 113 16.98 2.70 -5.47
C HIS A 113 16.26 2.97 -6.79
N GLU A 114 15.47 2.01 -7.26
CA GLU A 114 14.67 2.17 -8.47
C GLU A 114 13.56 3.19 -8.28
N ALA A 115 12.91 3.19 -7.11
CA ALA A 115 11.86 4.14 -6.76
C ALA A 115 12.40 5.58 -6.71
N GLU A 116 13.58 5.80 -6.11
CA GLU A 116 14.27 7.09 -6.13
C GLU A 116 14.66 7.50 -7.55
N ALA A 117 15.29 6.60 -8.31
CA ALA A 117 15.66 6.85 -9.71
C ALA A 117 14.46 7.18 -10.60
N CYS A 118 13.28 6.68 -10.27
CA CYS A 118 12.03 6.98 -10.96
C CYS A 118 11.27 8.18 -10.37
N THR A 119 11.85 8.91 -9.42
CA THR A 119 11.22 10.06 -8.72
C THR A 119 9.90 9.72 -8.03
N LEU A 120 9.74 8.47 -7.65
CA LEU A 120 8.57 8.00 -6.91
C LEU A 120 8.69 8.32 -5.42
N ILE A 121 9.93 8.38 -4.91
CA ILE A 121 10.28 8.77 -3.54
C ILE A 121 11.30 9.90 -3.54
N ASP A 122 11.46 10.56 -2.39
CA ASP A 122 12.35 11.72 -2.23
C ASP A 122 13.74 11.34 -1.77
N GLY A 123 13.90 10.19 -1.13
CA GLY A 123 15.20 9.77 -0.62
C GLY A 123 15.19 8.38 0.00
N LEU A 124 16.40 7.95 0.32
CA LEU A 124 16.69 6.66 0.94
C LEU A 124 17.19 6.84 2.36
N VAL A 125 16.88 5.87 3.20
CA VAL A 125 17.43 5.75 4.56
C VAL A 125 17.84 4.31 4.79
N HIS A 126 18.99 4.09 5.41
CA HIS A 126 19.53 2.74 5.66
C HIS A 126 19.20 2.24 7.07
N ASN A 127 18.73 3.12 7.94
CA ASN A 127 18.37 2.76 9.30
C ASN A 127 17.41 3.77 9.93
N GLN A 128 16.85 3.39 11.05
CA GLN A 128 15.87 4.17 11.78
C GLN A 128 16.41 5.50 12.31
N TYR A 129 17.71 5.59 12.59
CA TYR A 129 18.34 6.84 13.08
C TYR A 129 18.42 7.88 11.99
N GLU A 130 18.81 7.48 10.76
CA GLU A 130 18.79 8.36 9.60
C GLU A 130 17.38 8.86 9.27
N LEU A 131 16.37 7.98 9.42
CA LEU A 131 14.98 8.37 9.26
C LEU A 131 14.59 9.46 10.26
N TRP A 132 14.91 9.28 11.53
CA TRP A 132 14.59 10.26 12.57
C TRP A 132 15.30 11.60 12.31
N GLU A 133 16.55 11.57 11.91
CA GLU A 133 17.30 12.77 11.56
C GLU A 133 16.66 13.52 10.39
N GLN A 134 16.27 12.81 9.32
CA GLN A 134 15.63 13.41 8.15
C GLN A 134 14.27 14.03 8.46
N ILE A 135 13.47 13.42 9.33
CA ILE A 135 12.17 13.96 9.75
C ILE A 135 12.25 14.90 10.94
N GLY A 136 13.48 15.26 11.39
CA GLY A 136 13.71 16.24 12.43
C GLY A 136 13.41 15.78 13.86
N ILE A 137 13.39 14.46 14.11
CA ILE A 137 13.21 13.88 15.45
C ILE A 137 14.58 13.76 16.11
N SER A 138 14.84 14.60 17.11
CA SER A 138 16.13 14.64 17.83
C SER A 138 16.30 13.53 18.86
N GLU A 139 15.22 12.97 19.38
CA GLU A 139 15.24 11.90 20.37
C GLU A 139 14.43 10.70 19.85
N ALA A 140 14.97 9.50 20.06
CA ALA A 140 14.27 8.27 19.68
C ALA A 140 12.86 8.23 20.28
N PRO A 141 11.82 8.03 19.48
CA PRO A 141 10.46 7.90 20.01
C PRO A 141 10.39 6.74 21.00
N PRO A 142 9.64 6.89 22.10
CA PRO A 142 9.50 5.83 23.08
C PRO A 142 8.86 4.59 22.44
N GLU A 143 9.50 3.44 22.58
CA GLU A 143 8.93 2.18 22.11
C GLU A 143 7.65 1.86 22.89
N MET A 144 6.54 1.75 22.17
CA MET A 144 5.29 1.26 22.77
C MET A 144 5.40 -0.26 23.00
N LYS A 145 5.77 -0.63 24.22
CA LYS A 145 5.80 -2.05 24.62
C LYS A 145 4.38 -2.53 24.92
N ARG A 146 4.07 -3.74 24.45
CA ARG A 146 2.81 -4.39 24.82
C ARG A 146 2.71 -4.51 26.34
N THR A 147 1.61 -4.01 26.87
CA THR A 147 1.27 -4.13 28.29
C THR A 147 0.49 -5.44 28.54
N TRP A 148 0.35 -5.81 29.81
CA TRP A 148 -0.52 -6.95 30.16
C TRP A 148 -1.99 -6.70 29.73
N VAL A 149 -2.41 -5.43 29.71
CA VAL A 149 -3.75 -5.02 29.25
C VAL A 149 -3.96 -5.36 27.78
N ASP A 150 -2.97 -5.08 26.93
CA ASP A 150 -3.03 -5.42 25.50
C ASP A 150 -3.15 -6.93 25.29
N THR A 151 -2.44 -7.71 26.10
CA THR A 151 -2.52 -9.18 26.09
C THR A 151 -3.90 -9.66 26.53
N LEU A 152 -4.47 -9.05 27.57
CA LEU A 152 -5.82 -9.36 28.04
C LEU A 152 -6.88 -9.03 26.99
N VAL A 153 -6.80 -7.85 26.38
CA VAL A 153 -7.70 -7.43 25.30
C VAL A 153 -7.61 -8.38 24.11
N TYR A 154 -6.39 -8.74 23.71
CA TYR A 154 -6.16 -9.70 22.63
C TYR A 154 -6.79 -11.07 22.96
N PHE A 155 -6.60 -11.57 24.19
CA PHE A 155 -7.20 -12.83 24.65
C PHE A 155 -8.74 -12.75 24.65
N LEU A 156 -9.32 -11.71 25.23
CA LEU A 156 -10.78 -11.54 25.28
C LEU A 156 -11.41 -11.38 23.91
N ASN A 157 -10.68 -10.83 22.94
CA ASN A 157 -11.14 -10.65 21.57
C ASN A 157 -10.93 -11.90 20.68
N SER A 158 -10.37 -12.99 21.23
CA SER A 158 -10.21 -14.24 20.50
C SER A 158 -11.54 -15.01 20.42
N GLY A 159 -11.77 -15.73 19.31
CA GLY A 159 -12.99 -16.55 19.14
C GLY A 159 -13.14 -17.63 20.23
N LEU A 160 -12.02 -18.16 20.74
CA LEU A 160 -12.02 -19.15 21.83
C LEU A 160 -12.55 -18.55 23.14
N SER A 161 -12.08 -17.37 23.52
CA SER A 161 -12.54 -16.72 24.76
C SER A 161 -13.99 -16.27 24.64
N ALA A 162 -14.43 -15.78 23.49
CA ALA A 162 -15.83 -15.48 23.24
C ALA A 162 -16.72 -16.73 23.43
N PHE A 163 -16.31 -17.87 22.87
CA PHE A 163 -17.00 -19.13 23.08
C PHE A 163 -17.04 -19.56 24.56
N LEU A 164 -15.92 -19.48 25.28
CA LEU A 164 -15.84 -19.83 26.69
C LEU A 164 -16.72 -18.91 27.55
N LEU A 165 -16.77 -17.62 27.27
CA LEU A 165 -17.63 -16.67 27.99
C LEU A 165 -19.11 -16.94 27.77
N ILE A 166 -19.51 -17.24 26.53
CA ILE A 166 -20.88 -17.61 26.21
C ILE A 166 -21.26 -18.92 26.92
N PHE A 167 -20.38 -19.93 26.85
CA PHE A 167 -20.60 -21.22 27.50
C PHE A 167 -20.72 -21.07 29.01
N LEU A 168 -19.85 -20.29 29.64
CA LEU A 168 -19.90 -20.03 31.07
C LEU A 168 -21.17 -19.28 31.48
N GLY A 169 -21.52 -18.22 30.74
CA GLY A 169 -22.73 -17.43 30.97
C GLY A 169 -24.01 -18.27 30.85
N THR A 170 -24.11 -19.11 29.82
CA THR A 170 -25.26 -20.00 29.64
C THR A 170 -25.33 -21.07 30.75
N SER A 171 -24.18 -21.62 31.13
CA SER A 171 -24.10 -22.62 32.23
C SER A 171 -24.54 -22.02 33.57
N LEU A 172 -24.13 -20.79 33.88
CA LEU A 172 -24.56 -20.07 35.11
C LEU A 172 -26.07 -19.79 35.08
N LEU A 173 -26.62 -19.37 33.97
CA LEU A 173 -28.06 -19.19 33.78
C LEU A 173 -28.84 -20.47 34.00
N PHE A 174 -28.39 -21.60 33.46
CA PHE A 174 -29.01 -22.92 33.71
C PHE A 174 -28.96 -23.30 35.17
N MET A 175 -27.83 -22.99 35.86
CA MET A 175 -27.66 -23.29 37.29
C MET A 175 -28.66 -22.50 38.14
N GLU A 176 -28.86 -21.22 37.84
CA GLU A 176 -29.82 -20.35 38.53
C GLU A 176 -31.27 -20.79 38.34
N ILE A 177 -31.63 -21.19 37.12
CA ILE A 177 -32.99 -21.72 36.84
C ILE A 177 -33.22 -23.06 37.53
N SER A 178 -32.18 -23.90 37.64
CA SER A 178 -32.30 -25.25 38.24
C SER A 178 -32.30 -25.24 39.77
N VAL A 179 -31.73 -24.24 40.43
CA VAL A 179 -31.64 -24.09 41.89
C VAL A 179 -32.04 -22.65 42.25
N PRO A 180 -33.33 -22.33 42.22
CA PRO A 180 -33.81 -20.99 42.57
C PRO A 180 -33.50 -20.72 44.04
N GLY A 181 -32.62 -19.75 44.35
CA GLY A 181 -32.26 -19.34 45.69
C GLY A 181 -30.77 -19.32 46.01
N LEU A 182 -29.92 -19.68 45.06
CA LEU A 182 -28.47 -19.39 45.12
C LEU A 182 -28.20 -18.02 44.54
N SER A 183 -28.83 -16.99 45.10
CA SER A 183 -28.45 -15.59 44.83
C SER A 183 -27.18 -15.29 45.61
N ILE A 184 -26.06 -15.08 44.91
CA ILE A 184 -24.80 -14.59 45.48
C ILE A 184 -24.88 -13.08 45.61
#